data_c614d7e04a6287ebf1abebb997fa1952
#
_entry.id   c614d7e04a6287ebf1abebb997fa1952
#
_cell.length_a   1.000
_cell.length_b   1.000
_cell.length_c   1.000
_cell.angle_alpha   90.00
_cell.angle_beta   90.00
_cell.angle_gamma   90.00
#
_symmetry.space_group_name_H-M   'P 1'
#
loop_
_entity.id
_entity.type
_entity.pdbx_description
1 polymer ?
#
loop_
_entity_poly.entity_id
_entity_poly.type
_entity_poly.pdbx_seq_one_letter_code
_entity_poly.pdbx_strand_id
1 'polypeptide(L)'
;MPPRLPKVVWRKLGREQAWGQATINDNLIEIDIRLGAKRQTEVLLHEGLHIAFPEMTEADVDRAGKLLSRLMWSQNYRRVLMDKNDQPPRIS
;
A
#
# COMPACT_ATOMS: atom_id res chain seq x y z
N MET A 1 -22.38 -3.47 3.64
CA MET A 1 -21.49 -4.08 2.64
C MET A 1 -20.05 -3.75 2.98
N PRO A 2 -19.21 -4.74 3.01
CA PRO A 2 -17.79 -4.43 3.20
C PRO A 2 -17.28 -3.64 1.99
N PRO A 3 -16.30 -2.77 2.19
CA PRO A 3 -15.70 -2.05 1.07
C PRO A 3 -15.02 -3.03 0.11
N ARG A 4 -15.02 -2.67 -1.15
CA ARG A 4 -14.32 -3.46 -2.16
C ARG A 4 -12.82 -3.33 -1.96
N LEU A 5 -12.13 -4.44 -2.11
CA LEU A 5 -10.69 -4.43 -2.04
C LEU A 5 -10.14 -3.60 -3.21
N PRO A 6 -9.28 -2.61 -2.94
CA PRO A 6 -8.71 -1.85 -4.05
C PRO A 6 -7.74 -2.70 -4.87
N LYS A 7 -7.65 -2.37 -6.15
CA LYS A 7 -6.62 -2.92 -7.00
C LYS A 7 -5.30 -2.23 -6.67
N VAL A 8 -4.24 -3.01 -6.53
CA VAL A 8 -2.90 -2.49 -6.25
C VAL A 8 -2.01 -2.74 -7.44
N VAL A 9 -1.40 -1.68 -7.94
CA VAL A 9 -0.49 -1.74 -9.08
C VAL A 9 0.90 -1.33 -8.64
N TRP A 10 1.88 -2.19 -8.87
CA TRP A 10 3.28 -1.94 -8.55
C TRP A 10 3.99 -1.58 -9.85
N ARG A 11 4.43 -0.33 -9.96
CA ARG A 11 5.09 0.15 -11.17
C ARG A 11 6.00 1.32 -10.83
N LYS A 12 6.85 1.69 -11.76
CA LYS A 12 7.63 2.92 -11.60
C LYS A 12 6.70 4.11 -11.73
N LEU A 13 6.71 4.98 -10.74
CA LEU A 13 5.91 6.20 -10.77
C LEU A 13 6.73 7.34 -11.32
N GLY A 14 6.05 8.33 -11.90
CA GLY A 14 6.70 9.52 -12.39
C GLY A 14 7.18 10.42 -11.26
N ARG A 15 7.86 11.49 -11.62
CA ARG A 15 8.46 12.39 -10.62
C ARG A 15 7.44 13.07 -9.73
N GLU A 16 6.24 13.31 -10.25
CA GLU A 16 5.18 13.94 -9.46
C GLU A 16 4.52 12.97 -8.49
N GLN A 17 4.74 11.70 -8.69
CA GLN A 17 4.16 10.66 -7.86
C GLN A 17 5.20 10.25 -6.85
N ALA A 18 5.18 10.78 -5.66
CA ALA A 18 6.25 10.56 -4.70
C ALA A 18 6.57 9.07 -4.55
N TRP A 19 5.78 8.35 -3.78
CA TRP A 19 6.00 6.93 -3.56
C TRP A 19 4.79 6.09 -3.88
N GLY A 20 3.62 6.69 -3.80
CA GLY A 20 2.36 6.01 -4.08
C GLY A 20 1.24 6.99 -4.24
N GLN A 21 0.12 6.48 -4.69
CA GLN A 21 -1.06 7.31 -4.88
C GLN A 21 -2.31 6.45 -4.78
N ALA A 22 -3.35 7.01 -4.20
CA ALA A 22 -4.66 6.38 -4.13
C ALA A 22 -5.63 7.18 -4.98
N THR A 23 -6.34 6.50 -5.85
CA THR A 23 -7.40 7.11 -6.65
C THR A 23 -8.72 6.54 -6.15
N ILE A 24 -9.40 7.30 -5.30
CA ILE A 24 -10.55 6.80 -4.55
C ILE A 24 -11.67 6.37 -5.48
N ASN A 25 -11.98 7.20 -6.49
CA ASN A 25 -13.10 6.90 -7.39
C ASN A 25 -12.86 5.62 -8.20
N ASP A 26 -11.62 5.29 -8.46
CA ASP A 26 -11.27 4.10 -9.23
C ASP A 26 -10.95 2.91 -8.33
N ASN A 27 -10.98 3.11 -7.01
CA ASN A 27 -10.60 2.09 -6.04
C ASN A 27 -9.24 1.47 -6.38
N LEU A 28 -8.26 2.36 -6.60
CA LEU A 28 -6.96 2.01 -7.15
C LEU A 28 -5.85 2.56 -6.27
N ILE A 29 -4.86 1.74 -5.98
CA ILE A 29 -3.63 2.14 -5.33
C ILE A 29 -2.47 1.84 -6.27
N GLU A 30 -1.59 2.82 -6.45
CA GLU A 30 -0.36 2.63 -7.23
C GLU A 30 0.82 2.89 -6.31
N ILE A 31 1.82 2.01 -6.35
CA ILE A 31 2.99 2.09 -5.49
C ILE A 31 4.23 1.93 -6.34
N ASP A 32 5.24 2.75 -6.03
CA ASP A 32 6.51 2.69 -6.77
C ASP A 32 7.24 1.39 -6.42
N ILE A 33 7.46 0.58 -7.44
CA ILE A 33 8.07 -0.75 -7.27
C ILE A 33 9.54 -0.68 -6.86
N ARG A 34 10.15 0.50 -6.97
CA ARG A 34 11.57 0.68 -6.62
C ARG A 34 11.81 0.87 -5.13
N LEU A 35 10.74 1.03 -4.35
CA LEU A 35 10.88 1.23 -2.90
C LEU A 35 11.37 -0.04 -2.23
N GLY A 36 12.13 0.12 -1.14
CA GLY A 36 12.51 -1.02 -0.31
C GLY A 36 11.32 -1.60 0.42
N ALA A 37 11.49 -2.81 0.94
CA ALA A 37 10.40 -3.59 1.52
C ALA A 37 9.67 -2.84 2.65
N LYS A 38 10.42 -2.20 3.53
CA LYS A 38 9.84 -1.47 4.64
C LYS A 38 8.98 -0.31 4.16
N ARG A 39 9.48 0.45 3.20
CA ARG A 39 8.76 1.59 2.64
C ARG A 39 7.55 1.13 1.84
N GLN A 40 7.65 0.00 1.15
CA GLN A 40 6.51 -0.55 0.42
C GLN A 40 5.34 -0.82 1.37
N THR A 41 5.62 -1.42 2.53
CA THR A 41 4.58 -1.69 3.51
C THR A 41 3.96 -0.40 4.03
N GLU A 42 4.79 0.58 4.35
CA GLU A 42 4.31 1.87 4.85
C GLU A 42 3.40 2.55 3.82
N VAL A 43 3.84 2.59 2.57
CA VAL A 43 3.08 3.26 1.51
C VAL A 43 1.79 2.53 1.20
N LEU A 44 1.82 1.19 1.20
CA LEU A 44 0.61 0.41 0.98
C LEU A 44 -0.45 0.73 2.04
N LEU A 45 -0.05 0.79 3.30
CA LEU A 45 -0.97 1.11 4.39
C LEU A 45 -1.45 2.55 4.30
N HIS A 46 -0.56 3.48 3.96
CA HIS A 46 -0.90 4.89 3.80
C HIS A 46 -1.99 5.08 2.74
N GLU A 47 -1.76 4.53 1.56
CA GLU A 47 -2.73 4.66 0.47
C GLU A 47 -4.01 3.87 0.75
N GLY A 48 -3.88 2.72 1.41
CA GLY A 48 -5.05 1.94 1.83
C GLY A 48 -5.93 2.69 2.81
N LEU A 49 -5.32 3.47 3.72
CA LEU A 49 -6.08 4.29 4.65
C LEU A 49 -6.86 5.39 3.93
N HIS A 50 -6.29 5.98 2.88
CA HIS A 50 -7.03 6.95 2.07
C HIS A 50 -8.27 6.33 1.42
N ILE A 51 -8.17 5.08 1.00
CA ILE A 51 -9.32 4.36 0.43
C ILE A 51 -10.34 4.02 1.52
N ALA A 52 -9.87 3.52 2.65
CA ALA A 52 -10.76 3.06 3.72
C ALA A 52 -11.46 4.22 4.43
N PHE A 53 -10.77 5.34 4.58
CA PHE A 53 -11.26 6.51 5.30
C PHE A 53 -11.01 7.77 4.47
N PRO A 54 -11.81 8.00 3.42
CA PRO A 54 -11.55 9.13 2.52
C PRO A 54 -11.56 10.50 3.21
N GLU A 55 -12.21 10.60 4.36
CA GLU A 55 -12.31 11.86 5.10
C GLU A 55 -11.18 12.07 6.10
N MET A 56 -10.33 11.07 6.29
CA MET A 56 -9.23 11.19 7.24
C MET A 56 -8.22 12.20 6.71
N THR A 57 -7.70 13.04 7.62
CA THR A 57 -6.71 14.03 7.22
C THR A 57 -5.39 13.37 6.81
N GLU A 58 -4.64 14.05 5.98
CA GLU A 58 -3.34 13.55 5.55
C GLU A 58 -2.41 13.29 6.75
N ALA A 59 -2.46 14.18 7.75
CA ALA A 59 -1.63 14.02 8.95
C ALA A 59 -2.00 12.74 9.71
N ASP A 60 -3.29 12.46 9.83
CA ASP A 60 -3.75 11.25 10.51
C ASP A 60 -3.44 10.00 9.73
N VAL A 61 -3.60 10.05 8.41
CA VAL A 61 -3.23 8.93 7.53
C VAL A 61 -1.74 8.62 7.67
N ASP A 62 -0.91 9.66 7.63
CA ASP A 62 0.53 9.48 7.75
C ASP A 62 0.90 8.84 9.09
N ARG A 63 0.32 9.35 10.16
CA ARG A 63 0.60 8.82 11.50
C ARG A 63 0.13 7.38 11.65
N ALA A 64 -1.09 7.09 11.21
CA ALA A 64 -1.65 5.74 11.29
C ALA A 64 -0.85 4.76 10.44
N GLY A 65 -0.51 5.16 9.21
CA GLY A 65 0.26 4.30 8.31
C GLY A 65 1.62 3.96 8.87
N LYS A 66 2.30 4.94 9.45
CA LYS A 66 3.60 4.71 10.07
C LYS A 66 3.51 3.77 11.26
N LEU A 67 2.54 4.00 12.14
CA LEU A 67 2.36 3.13 13.29
C LEU A 67 2.05 1.70 12.86
N LEU A 68 1.08 1.54 11.98
CA LEU A 68 0.65 0.21 11.55
C LEU A 68 1.75 -0.54 10.80
N SER A 69 2.50 0.16 9.95
CA SER A 69 3.58 -0.50 9.22
C SER A 69 4.70 -0.93 10.16
N ARG A 70 5.02 -0.12 11.16
CA ARG A 70 6.02 -0.49 12.15
C ARG A 70 5.56 -1.68 12.99
N LEU A 71 4.28 -1.69 13.35
CA LEU A 71 3.71 -2.81 14.08
C LEU A 71 3.81 -4.10 13.27
N MET A 72 3.41 -4.06 12.01
CA MET A 72 3.51 -5.23 11.14
C MET A 72 4.95 -5.69 10.99
N TRP A 73 5.86 -4.74 10.77
CA TRP A 73 7.26 -5.07 10.62
C TRP A 73 7.83 -5.73 11.87
N SER A 74 7.45 -5.24 13.05
CA SER A 74 7.91 -5.80 14.31
C SER A 74 7.44 -7.24 14.52
N GLN A 75 6.33 -7.61 13.90
CA GLN A 75 5.76 -8.95 13.99
C GLN A 75 6.11 -9.81 12.77
N ASN A 76 7.09 -9.37 11.99
CA ASN A 76 7.62 -10.12 10.84
C ASN A 76 6.64 -10.27 9.68
N TYR A 77 5.67 -9.38 9.57
CA TYR A 77 4.82 -9.35 8.39
C TYR A 77 5.55 -8.60 7.28
N ARG A 78 5.80 -9.30 6.21
CA ARG A 78 6.55 -8.79 5.08
C ARG A 78 5.85 -9.17 3.80
N ARG A 79 5.96 -8.31 2.79
CA ARG A 79 5.51 -8.69 1.47
C ARG A 79 6.36 -9.85 0.98
N VAL A 80 5.69 -10.90 0.55
CA VAL A 80 6.40 -12.02 -0.08
C VAL A 80 6.73 -11.60 -1.51
N LEU A 81 8.02 -11.64 -1.86
CA LEU A 81 8.42 -11.32 -3.22
C LEU A 81 8.02 -12.47 -4.13
N MET A 82 7.38 -12.12 -5.23
CA MET A 82 6.93 -13.10 -6.19
C MET A 82 8.10 -13.59 -7.02
N ASP A 83 7.97 -14.79 -7.57
CA ASP A 83 8.91 -15.25 -8.56
C ASP A 83 8.74 -14.45 -9.85
N LYS A 84 9.51 -14.79 -10.86
CA LYS A 84 9.47 -14.02 -12.11
C LYS A 84 8.14 -14.10 -12.85
N ASN A 85 7.28 -15.02 -12.48
CA ASN A 85 5.93 -15.10 -13.04
C ASN A 85 4.96 -14.19 -12.31
N ASP A 86 5.40 -13.61 -11.19
CA ASP A 86 4.61 -12.67 -10.42
C ASP A 86 3.25 -13.22 -10.02
N GLN A 87 3.21 -14.50 -9.75
CA GLN A 87 1.98 -15.16 -9.32
C GLN A 87 1.91 -15.14 -7.81
N PRO A 88 0.78 -14.74 -7.21
CA PRO A 88 0.67 -14.81 -5.76
C PRO A 88 0.73 -16.26 -5.29
N PRO A 89 1.29 -16.49 -4.08
CA PRO A 89 1.26 -17.84 -3.52
C PRO A 89 -0.19 -18.32 -3.44
N ARG A 90 -0.39 -19.56 -3.73
CA ARG A 90 -1.72 -20.13 -3.57
C ARG A 90 -1.98 -20.32 -2.10
N ILE A 91 -3.04 -19.71 -1.66
CA ILE A 91 -3.53 -19.92 -0.31
C ILE A 91 -4.66 -20.90 -0.43
N SER A 92 -4.41 -22.06 0.05
CA SER A 92 -5.43 -23.11 0.01
C SER A 92 -6.34 -22.98 1.22
#